data_a5ea77e5aaa0e282c00d57ef8e76b6f9
#
_entry.id   a5ea77e5aaa0e282c00d57ef8e76b6f9
#
_cell.length_a   1.000
_cell.length_b   1.000
_cell.length_c   1.000
_cell.angle_alpha   90.00
_cell.angle_beta   90.00
_cell.angle_gamma   90.00
#
_symmetry.space_group_name_H-M   'P 1'
#
loop_
_entity.id
_entity.type
_entity.pdbx_description
1 polymer ?
#
loop_
_entity_poly.entity_id
_entity_poly.type
_entity_poly.pdbx_seq_one_letter_code
_entity_poly.pdbx_strand_id
1 'polypeptide(L)'
;MKQKIDLTSSYVRTNGIKLASTIYKIAEDVDFNGQQIQMPADCVLSFEGGSISNGTLTGLNTVINDNRLYGFIKSNMQLAGSFNIEKVIANWFVEVEDYKMFQRAFDFAYAISEAQKTYFSSSSIFVTCFAMSYNISRGMYLPVGVSF
;
A
#
# COMPACT_ATOMS: atom_id res chain seq x y z
N MET A 1 2.20 -23.85 3.94
CA MET A 1 3.19 -22.73 4.07
C MET A 1 3.17 -21.93 2.77
N LYS A 2 3.08 -20.61 2.82
CA LYS A 2 3.13 -19.77 1.60
C LYS A 2 4.55 -19.79 1.03
N GLN A 3 4.67 -19.86 -0.31
CA GLN A 3 5.94 -19.67 -1.00
C GLN A 3 6.46 -18.25 -0.77
N LYS A 4 7.78 -18.08 -0.70
CA LYS A 4 8.44 -16.77 -0.62
C LYS A 4 9.20 -16.48 -1.90
N ILE A 5 9.06 -15.27 -2.42
CA ILE A 5 9.73 -14.81 -3.63
C ILE A 5 10.31 -13.43 -3.36
N ASP A 6 11.59 -13.26 -3.64
CA ASP A 6 12.22 -11.94 -3.62
C ASP A 6 11.74 -11.15 -4.86
N LEU A 7 11.00 -10.08 -4.59
CA LEU A 7 10.47 -9.21 -5.64
C LEU A 7 11.52 -8.17 -5.99
N THR A 8 11.98 -8.22 -7.24
CA THR A 8 12.93 -7.27 -7.82
C THR A 8 12.33 -6.61 -9.05
N SER A 9 12.87 -5.47 -9.48
CA SER A 9 12.44 -4.82 -10.73
C SER A 9 12.58 -5.74 -11.94
N SER A 10 13.62 -6.59 -11.96
CA SER A 10 13.82 -7.59 -13.01
C SER A 10 12.74 -8.67 -12.98
N TYR A 11 12.40 -9.16 -11.77
CA TYR A 11 11.34 -10.16 -11.61
C TYR A 11 10.00 -9.63 -12.11
N VAL A 12 9.63 -8.41 -11.72
CA VAL A 12 8.38 -7.76 -12.17
C VAL A 12 8.32 -7.67 -13.70
N ARG A 13 9.40 -7.23 -14.34
CA ARG A 13 9.45 -7.09 -15.80
C ARG A 13 9.35 -8.41 -16.53
N THR A 14 10.00 -9.45 -16.04
CA THR A 14 10.12 -10.73 -16.73
C THR A 14 8.94 -11.66 -16.46
N ASN A 15 8.53 -11.75 -15.21
CA ASN A 15 7.54 -12.74 -14.77
C ASN A 15 6.18 -12.11 -14.44
N GLY A 16 6.17 -10.84 -14.07
CA GLY A 16 5.02 -10.21 -13.40
C GLY A 16 4.75 -10.84 -12.03
N ILE A 17 3.69 -10.40 -11.36
CA ILE A 17 3.24 -10.96 -10.09
C ILE A 17 2.06 -11.88 -10.38
N LYS A 18 2.28 -13.19 -10.48
CA LYS A 18 1.29 -14.15 -10.99
C LYS A 18 0.94 -15.30 -10.03
N LEU A 19 1.75 -15.54 -9.01
CA LEU A 19 1.56 -16.68 -8.12
C LEU A 19 0.69 -16.30 -6.93
N ALA A 20 -0.46 -16.95 -6.80
CA ALA A 20 -1.35 -16.80 -5.65
C ALA A 20 -0.73 -17.41 -4.38
N SER A 21 -1.28 -17.05 -3.23
CA SER A 21 -0.87 -17.54 -1.91
C SER A 21 0.63 -17.42 -1.65
N THR A 22 1.24 -16.35 -2.14
CA THR A 22 2.68 -16.12 -2.13
C THR A 22 3.03 -14.90 -1.26
N ILE A 23 4.19 -14.97 -0.59
CA ILE A 23 4.80 -13.83 0.10
C ILE A 23 5.85 -13.24 -0.85
N TYR A 24 5.60 -12.04 -1.33
CA TYR A 24 6.54 -11.27 -2.12
C TYR A 24 7.35 -10.37 -1.18
N LYS A 25 8.65 -10.69 -1.03
CA LYS A 25 9.60 -9.92 -0.22
C LYS A 25 10.14 -8.76 -1.03
N ILE A 26 10.12 -7.58 -0.44
CA ILE A 26 10.61 -6.35 -1.03
C ILE A 26 11.75 -5.84 -0.13
N ALA A 27 12.97 -6.27 -0.46
CA ALA A 27 14.18 -5.93 0.27
C ALA A 27 15.01 -4.83 -0.42
N GLU A 28 14.67 -4.49 -1.67
CA GLU A 28 15.28 -3.43 -2.47
C GLU A 28 14.20 -2.56 -3.13
N ASP A 29 14.59 -1.45 -3.71
CA ASP A 29 13.65 -0.58 -4.43
C ASP A 29 13.21 -1.25 -5.74
N VAL A 30 11.92 -1.51 -5.88
CA VAL A 30 11.30 -2.19 -7.02
C VAL A 30 10.59 -1.18 -7.90
N ASP A 31 11.07 -1.02 -9.11
CA ASP A 31 10.46 -0.20 -10.15
C ASP A 31 9.49 -1.04 -10.99
N PHE A 32 8.23 -0.65 -11.00
CA PHE A 32 7.18 -1.32 -11.78
C PHE A 32 7.14 -0.90 -13.25
N ASN A 33 8.03 0.02 -13.65
CA ASN A 33 8.19 0.47 -15.04
C ASN A 33 6.87 0.91 -15.71
N GLY A 34 6.04 1.63 -14.97
CA GLY A 34 4.73 2.11 -15.44
C GLY A 34 3.65 1.02 -15.56
N GLN A 35 3.93 -0.21 -15.16
CA GLN A 35 2.98 -1.31 -15.32
C GLN A 35 1.81 -1.21 -14.34
N GLN A 36 0.65 -1.70 -14.79
CA GLN A 36 -0.51 -1.96 -13.96
C GLN A 36 -0.51 -3.45 -13.60
N ILE A 37 -0.34 -3.75 -12.33
CA ILE A 37 -0.21 -5.11 -11.84
C ILE A 37 -1.41 -5.46 -10.95
N GLN A 38 -2.13 -6.51 -11.34
CA GLN A 38 -3.14 -7.14 -10.52
C GLN A 38 -2.49 -8.18 -9.62
N MET A 39 -2.63 -8.03 -8.30
CA MET A 39 -2.18 -9.05 -7.36
C MET A 39 -3.05 -10.29 -7.45
N PRO A 40 -2.44 -11.48 -7.45
CA PRO A 40 -3.19 -12.72 -7.26
C PRO A 40 -3.79 -12.81 -5.84
N ALA A 41 -4.73 -13.73 -5.66
CA ALA A 41 -5.39 -13.92 -4.37
C ALA A 41 -4.42 -14.35 -3.26
N ASP A 42 -4.74 -13.96 -2.03
CA ASP A 42 -4.05 -14.37 -0.79
C ASP A 42 -2.55 -14.07 -0.74
N CYS A 43 -2.12 -13.04 -1.43
CA CYS A 43 -0.72 -12.62 -1.41
C CYS A 43 -0.39 -11.72 -0.23
N VAL A 44 0.88 -11.74 0.15
CA VAL A 44 1.47 -10.83 1.14
C VAL A 44 2.58 -10.04 0.48
N LEU A 45 2.55 -8.72 0.62
CA LEU A 45 3.68 -7.85 0.33
C LEU A 45 4.45 -7.65 1.64
N SER A 46 5.66 -8.19 1.72
CA SER A 46 6.53 -8.09 2.90
C SER A 46 7.64 -7.09 2.62
N PHE A 47 7.50 -5.88 3.16
CA PHE A 47 8.53 -4.85 3.04
C PHE A 47 9.64 -5.08 4.05
N GLU A 48 10.83 -5.42 3.57
CA GLU A 48 11.99 -5.77 4.37
C GLU A 48 13.19 -4.84 4.08
N GLY A 49 12.91 -3.56 3.92
CA GLY A 49 13.90 -2.50 3.66
C GLY A 49 13.79 -1.85 2.28
N GLY A 50 13.05 -2.46 1.35
CA GLY A 50 12.83 -1.91 0.02
C GLY A 50 11.57 -1.07 -0.10
N SER A 51 11.31 -0.59 -1.31
CA SER A 51 10.16 0.23 -1.67
C SER A 51 9.57 -0.17 -3.02
N ILE A 52 8.39 0.35 -3.34
CA ILE A 52 7.75 0.20 -4.65
C ILE A 52 7.53 1.56 -5.30
N SER A 53 7.70 1.62 -6.61
CA SER A 53 7.62 2.86 -7.39
C SER A 53 7.11 2.64 -8.81
N ASN A 54 6.65 3.74 -9.43
CA ASN A 54 6.43 3.84 -10.87
C ASN A 54 5.46 2.80 -11.42
N GLY A 55 4.22 2.83 -10.97
CA GLY A 55 3.17 1.95 -11.48
C GLY A 55 1.89 1.96 -10.67
N THR A 56 1.03 1.01 -10.97
CA THR A 56 -0.22 0.77 -10.23
C THR A 56 -0.27 -0.67 -9.76
N LEU A 57 -0.53 -0.86 -8.47
CA LEU A 57 -0.74 -2.17 -7.87
C LEU A 57 -2.20 -2.28 -7.41
N THR A 58 -2.92 -3.23 -7.98
CA THR A 58 -4.30 -3.51 -7.58
C THR A 58 -4.32 -4.75 -6.70
N GLY A 59 -4.64 -4.58 -5.43
CA GLY A 59 -4.73 -5.67 -4.46
C GLY A 59 -5.97 -6.55 -4.68
N LEU A 60 -5.87 -7.81 -4.27
CA LEU A 60 -6.97 -8.75 -4.16
C LEU A 60 -6.88 -9.43 -2.79
N ASN A 61 -7.49 -8.82 -1.79
CA ASN A 61 -7.37 -9.21 -0.39
C ASN A 61 -5.90 -9.33 0.07
N THR A 62 -5.06 -8.44 -0.44
CA THR A 62 -3.60 -8.47 -0.27
C THR A 62 -3.22 -7.96 1.12
N VAL A 63 -2.37 -8.68 1.82
CA VAL A 63 -1.82 -8.26 3.11
C VAL A 63 -0.57 -7.41 2.89
N ILE A 64 -0.45 -6.31 3.61
CA ILE A 64 0.79 -5.51 3.70
C ILE A 64 1.44 -5.79 5.05
N ASN A 65 2.67 -6.30 5.00
CA ASN A 65 3.56 -6.43 6.15
C ASN A 65 4.69 -5.40 6.02
N ASP A 66 4.65 -4.38 6.85
CA ASP A 66 5.55 -3.23 6.76
C ASP A 66 6.82 -3.37 7.62
N ASN A 67 6.89 -4.40 8.47
CA ASN A 67 7.99 -4.59 9.43
C ASN A 67 8.39 -3.29 10.16
N ARG A 68 7.44 -2.40 10.41
CA ARG A 68 7.63 -1.05 10.98
C ARG A 68 8.50 -0.12 10.10
N LEU A 69 8.55 -0.37 8.81
CA LEU A 69 9.19 0.51 7.85
C LEU A 69 8.30 1.70 7.49
N TYR A 70 8.91 2.72 6.93
CA TYR A 70 8.24 3.92 6.42
C TYR A 70 8.84 4.34 5.08
N GLY A 71 8.08 5.10 4.30
CA GLY A 71 8.54 5.61 3.02
C GLY A 71 8.74 4.55 1.93
N PHE A 72 8.00 3.46 1.97
CA PHE A 72 8.16 2.37 1.02
C PHE A 72 7.16 2.42 -0.17
N ILE A 73 6.17 3.31 -0.14
CA ILE A 73 5.29 3.57 -1.28
C ILE A 73 5.65 4.94 -1.85
N LYS A 74 6.36 4.95 -2.98
CA LYS A 74 6.85 6.20 -3.59
C LYS A 74 5.71 7.03 -4.20
N SER A 75 5.95 8.33 -4.41
CA SER A 75 4.94 9.29 -4.88
C SER A 75 4.32 8.95 -6.24
N ASN A 76 5.07 8.28 -7.10
CA ASN A 76 4.64 7.82 -8.41
C ASN A 76 4.06 6.40 -8.43
N MET A 77 3.75 5.83 -7.24
CA MET A 77 3.10 4.53 -7.08
C MET A 77 1.66 4.69 -6.66
N GLN A 78 0.74 4.04 -7.37
CA GLN A 78 -0.68 4.02 -7.04
C GLN A 78 -1.08 2.65 -6.47
N LEU A 79 -1.95 2.67 -5.47
CA LEU A 79 -2.56 1.47 -4.90
C LEU A 79 -4.06 1.50 -5.13
N ALA A 80 -4.61 0.37 -5.53
CA ALA A 80 -6.05 0.18 -5.79
C ALA A 80 -6.49 -1.22 -5.36
N GLY A 81 -7.79 -1.50 -5.43
CA GLY A 81 -8.36 -2.82 -5.11
C GLY A 81 -8.52 -3.06 -3.61
N SER A 82 -8.51 -4.32 -3.20
CA SER A 82 -8.76 -4.71 -1.82
C SER A 82 -7.50 -5.17 -1.11
N PHE A 83 -7.35 -4.72 0.14
CA PHE A 83 -6.25 -5.09 1.02
C PHE A 83 -6.77 -5.54 2.37
N ASN A 84 -6.21 -6.61 2.90
CA ASN A 84 -6.54 -7.12 4.22
C ASN A 84 -5.61 -6.49 5.25
N ILE A 85 -5.95 -5.28 5.66
CA ILE A 85 -5.25 -4.50 6.67
C ILE A 85 -6.26 -3.81 7.59
N GLU A 86 -5.90 -3.65 8.85
CA GLU A 86 -6.76 -3.00 9.87
C GLU A 86 -6.53 -1.49 9.94
N LYS A 87 -5.36 -1.05 9.53
CA LYS A 87 -4.97 0.37 9.58
C LYS A 87 -4.04 0.72 8.44
N VAL A 88 -4.08 1.97 8.02
CA VAL A 88 -3.13 2.60 7.11
C VAL A 88 -2.22 3.51 7.93
N ILE A 89 -0.91 3.38 7.73
CA ILE A 89 0.07 4.28 8.36
C ILE A 89 0.48 5.33 7.32
N ALA A 90 0.23 6.59 7.62
CA ALA A 90 0.53 7.68 6.68
C ALA A 90 2.01 7.69 6.24
N ASN A 91 2.91 7.32 7.15
CA ASN A 91 4.35 7.22 6.87
C ASN A 91 4.75 6.11 5.89
N TRP A 92 3.84 5.25 5.43
CA TRP A 92 4.12 4.33 4.32
C TRP A 92 4.37 5.08 3.01
N PHE A 93 3.73 6.26 2.85
CA PHE A 93 3.78 7.05 1.63
C PHE A 93 4.94 8.04 1.65
N VAL A 94 5.63 8.16 0.52
CA VAL A 94 6.66 9.20 0.31
C VAL A 94 6.04 10.36 -0.41
N GLU A 95 6.07 11.53 0.21
CA GLU A 95 5.67 12.79 -0.41
C GLU A 95 6.61 13.92 0.04
N VAL A 96 6.69 14.96 -0.77
CA VAL A 96 7.50 16.15 -0.47
C VAL A 96 6.85 16.99 0.64
N GLU A 97 5.52 16.96 0.70
CA GLU A 97 4.73 17.74 1.65
C GLU A 97 3.91 16.81 2.53
N ASP A 98 3.97 17.00 3.84
CA ASP A 98 3.31 16.13 4.82
C ASP A 98 1.80 15.99 4.57
N TYR A 99 1.12 17.08 4.17
CA TYR A 99 -0.32 17.02 3.90
C TYR A 99 -0.66 16.06 2.73
N LYS A 100 0.21 15.94 1.72
CA LYS A 100 0.01 15.00 0.62
C LYS A 100 0.18 13.56 1.07
N MET A 101 1.13 13.31 1.96
CA MET A 101 1.32 12.00 2.57
C MET A 101 0.05 11.56 3.31
N PHE A 102 -0.52 12.44 4.15
CA PHE A 102 -1.77 12.16 4.85
C PHE A 102 -2.95 12.01 3.88
N GLN A 103 -3.05 12.89 2.86
CA GLN A 103 -4.13 12.78 1.88
C GLN A 103 -4.10 11.43 1.16
N ARG A 104 -2.93 10.96 0.74
CA ARG A 104 -2.78 9.64 0.12
C ARG A 104 -3.19 8.50 1.07
N ALA A 105 -2.84 8.61 2.34
CA ALA A 105 -3.24 7.63 3.34
C ALA A 105 -4.78 7.59 3.52
N PHE A 106 -5.44 8.75 3.54
CA PHE A 106 -6.90 8.84 3.62
C PHE A 106 -7.58 8.28 2.37
N ASP A 107 -7.08 8.64 1.18
CA ASP A 107 -7.62 8.16 -0.09
C ASP A 107 -7.49 6.63 -0.21
N PHE A 108 -6.35 6.09 0.22
CA PHE A 108 -6.11 4.65 0.25
C PHE A 108 -7.01 3.94 1.26
N ALA A 109 -7.13 4.47 2.48
CA ALA A 109 -8.02 3.92 3.51
C ALA A 109 -9.48 3.95 3.05
N TYR A 110 -9.90 5.02 2.38
CA TYR A 110 -11.24 5.12 1.81
C TYR A 110 -11.47 4.06 0.73
N ALA A 111 -10.53 3.91 -0.20
CA ALA A 111 -10.63 2.91 -1.27
C ALA A 111 -10.75 1.48 -0.73
N ILE A 112 -9.99 1.14 0.32
CA ILE A 112 -10.08 -0.16 1.00
C ILE A 112 -11.45 -0.32 1.67
N SER A 113 -11.91 0.69 2.39
CA SER A 113 -13.18 0.66 3.10
C SER A 113 -14.36 0.48 2.13
N GLU A 114 -14.34 1.14 0.98
CA GLU A 114 -15.35 0.96 -0.06
C GLU A 114 -15.31 -0.46 -0.66
N ALA A 115 -14.14 -1.01 -0.90
CA ALA A 115 -13.98 -2.38 -1.39
C ALA A 115 -14.47 -3.42 -0.37
N GLN A 116 -14.31 -3.17 0.93
CA GLN A 116 -14.76 -4.07 2.01
C GLN A 116 -16.26 -3.98 2.27
N LYS A 117 -16.92 -2.86 2.02
CA LYS A 117 -18.38 -2.71 2.18
C LYS A 117 -19.20 -3.72 1.39
N THR A 118 -18.65 -4.25 0.31
CA THR A 118 -19.28 -5.30 -0.49
C THR A 118 -19.47 -6.61 0.30
N TYR A 119 -18.65 -6.81 1.34
CA TYR A 119 -18.64 -8.05 2.15
C TYR A 119 -19.12 -7.84 3.58
N PHE A 120 -19.01 -6.63 4.12
CA PHE A 120 -19.35 -6.30 5.51
C PHE A 120 -20.15 -5.02 5.58
N SER A 121 -21.21 -5.00 6.37
CA SER A 121 -22.13 -3.86 6.52
C SER A 121 -21.50 -2.62 7.19
N SER A 122 -20.36 -2.76 7.83
CA SER A 122 -19.57 -1.65 8.35
C SER A 122 -18.09 -2.04 8.45
N SER A 123 -17.24 -1.37 7.73
CA SER A 123 -15.80 -1.44 7.90
C SER A 123 -15.23 -0.04 8.13
N SER A 124 -14.46 0.11 9.20
CA SER A 124 -13.71 1.34 9.46
C SER A 124 -12.22 1.04 9.36
N ILE A 125 -11.52 1.78 8.54
CA ILE A 125 -10.07 1.73 8.45
C ILE A 125 -9.50 2.94 9.17
N PHE A 126 -8.60 2.69 10.10
CA PHE A 126 -7.91 3.76 10.82
C PHE A 126 -6.68 4.24 10.06
N VAL A 127 -6.52 5.55 9.96
CA VAL A 127 -5.28 6.17 9.49
C VAL A 127 -4.48 6.60 10.72
N THR A 128 -3.26 6.14 10.80
CA THR A 128 -2.33 6.46 11.89
C THR A 128 -1.03 7.03 11.35
N CYS A 129 -0.19 7.57 12.22
CA CYS A 129 1.15 8.03 11.87
C CYS A 129 2.14 7.70 12.99
N PHE A 130 3.43 7.71 12.67
CA PHE A 130 4.45 7.62 13.71
C PHE A 130 4.52 8.92 14.51
N ALA A 131 4.94 8.82 15.77
CA ALA A 131 5.11 9.98 16.64
C ALA A 131 6.31 10.81 16.18
N MET A 132 6.06 11.82 15.38
CA MET A 132 7.04 12.82 14.90
C MET A 132 6.32 14.13 14.59
N SER A 133 7.07 15.19 14.34
CA SER A 133 6.50 16.49 13.96
C SER A 133 6.18 16.52 12.48
N TYR A 134 4.99 17.01 12.14
CA TYR A 134 4.52 17.17 10.76
C TYR A 134 4.20 18.64 10.50
N ASN A 135 4.52 19.10 9.31
CA ASN A 135 4.16 20.44 8.83
C ASN A 135 2.96 20.36 7.89
N ILE A 136 1.78 20.63 8.40
CA ILE A 136 0.54 20.64 7.62
C ILE A 136 0.27 22.07 7.16
N SER A 137 0.74 22.40 5.96
CA SER A 137 0.63 23.74 5.36
C SER A 137 -0.70 24.01 4.66
N ARG A 138 -1.53 22.97 4.44
CA ARG A 138 -2.83 23.07 3.76
C ARG A 138 -3.88 22.19 4.43
N GLY A 139 -5.15 22.51 4.21
CA GLY A 139 -6.25 21.64 4.63
C GLY A 139 -6.21 20.30 3.91
N MET A 140 -6.62 19.26 4.63
CA MET A 140 -6.75 17.91 4.09
C MET A 140 -8.23 17.57 3.94
N TYR A 141 -8.56 16.84 2.91
CA TYR A 141 -9.89 16.26 2.74
C TYR A 141 -9.92 14.90 3.42
N LEU A 142 -10.86 14.71 4.35
CA LEU A 142 -11.11 13.43 5.00
C LEU A 142 -12.35 12.79 4.38
N PRO A 143 -12.21 11.71 3.60
CA PRO A 143 -13.34 11.01 3.02
C PRO A 143 -14.29 10.46 4.09
N VAL A 144 -15.58 10.38 3.77
CA VAL A 144 -16.57 9.81 4.68
C VAL A 144 -16.24 8.33 4.98
N GLY A 145 -16.23 7.96 6.26
CA GLY A 145 -15.93 6.60 6.70
C GLY A 145 -14.45 6.35 7.02
N VAL A 146 -13.59 7.37 6.91
CA VAL A 146 -12.20 7.33 7.38
C VAL A 146 -12.09 8.14 8.67
N SER A 147 -11.39 7.59 9.65
CA SER A 147 -11.10 8.26 10.93
C SER A 147 -9.60 8.51 11.08
N PHE A 148 -9.27 9.61 11.73
CA PHE A 148 -7.90 9.95 12.10
C PHE A 148 -7.58 9.45 13.51
#